data_be6bd485d86c9b2c3ecf0f793eb5a7a4
#
_entry.id   be6bd485d86c9b2c3ecf0f793eb5a7a4
#
_cell.length_a   1.000
_cell.length_b   1.000
_cell.length_c   1.000
_cell.angle_alpha   90.00
_cell.angle_beta   90.00
_cell.angle_gamma   90.00
#
_symmetry.space_group_name_H-M   'P 1'
#
loop_
_entity.id
_entity.type
_entity.pdbx_description
1 polymer ?
#
loop_
_entity_poly.entity_id
_entity_poly.type
_entity_poly.pdbx_seq_one_letter_code
_entity_poly.pdbx_strand_id
1 'polypeptide(L)'
;MNDVVHDDSTGRDFHVGGQDRNLSEAEQLEQLSWYINEHHPMPTAPADKDAWLARLPDRLTHAAMLMLGAAVDHAMPGVAFTQGVEVQELPELAAVMFIPQQPNDRQRWAVSLSPGLSAFALDNAWLPEVAAAANLSGTTIIDISDPSKAASAIEYARAQGAQHVTAWGTAESAADACSLAPLIDALLLTRPVYAPDAFIASATGFWPATMIQHGIRDDVATRWEEAEKRATVREYMAEHHVLTPAVARQRIQDAAEFLRSV
;
A
#
# COMPACT_ATOMS: atom_id res chain seq x y z
N MET A 1 39.04 -16.70 -14.95
CA MET A 1 39.22 -17.13 -13.55
C MET A 1 38.69 -15.98 -12.74
N ASN A 2 37.45 -16.09 -12.23
CA ASN A 2 36.87 -15.02 -11.42
C ASN A 2 37.44 -15.15 -10.01
N ASP A 3 38.21 -14.15 -9.58
CA ASP A 3 38.68 -14.09 -8.20
C ASP A 3 37.49 -13.89 -7.27
N VAL A 4 37.17 -14.91 -6.53
CA VAL A 4 36.19 -14.83 -5.44
C VAL A 4 36.90 -14.19 -4.25
N VAL A 5 36.51 -13.01 -3.86
CA VAL A 5 36.98 -12.35 -2.65
C VAL A 5 36.04 -12.73 -1.51
N HIS A 6 36.56 -13.52 -0.55
CA HIS A 6 35.80 -13.84 0.65
C HIS A 6 35.67 -12.62 1.55
N ASP A 7 34.44 -12.29 1.95
CA ASP A 7 34.19 -11.34 3.03
C ASP A 7 34.33 -12.07 4.38
N ASP A 8 35.41 -11.84 5.06
CA ASP A 8 35.72 -12.45 6.36
C ASP A 8 34.75 -12.05 7.47
N SER A 9 33.92 -10.96 7.28
CA SER A 9 33.02 -10.47 8.29
C SER A 9 31.65 -11.17 8.28
N THR A 10 31.23 -11.69 7.12
CA THR A 10 29.90 -12.30 6.97
C THR A 10 29.97 -13.76 6.49
N GLY A 11 31.13 -14.24 6.08
CA GLY A 11 31.30 -15.57 5.51
C GLY A 11 30.66 -15.77 4.14
N ARG A 12 30.25 -14.67 3.47
CA ARG A 12 29.63 -14.69 2.14
C ARG A 12 30.65 -14.31 1.07
N ASP A 13 30.60 -15.01 -0.05
CA ASP A 13 31.46 -14.72 -1.20
C ASP A 13 31.04 -13.39 -1.86
N PHE A 14 32.00 -12.47 -1.97
CA PHE A 14 31.84 -11.25 -2.76
C PHE A 14 32.32 -11.52 -4.20
N HIS A 15 31.41 -11.36 -5.15
CA HIS A 15 31.79 -11.37 -6.56
C HIS A 15 32.11 -9.95 -7.04
N VAL A 16 33.38 -9.65 -7.23
CA VAL A 16 33.83 -8.41 -7.88
C VAL A 16 33.72 -8.62 -9.40
N GLY A 17 32.86 -7.82 -10.05
CA GLY A 17 32.74 -7.88 -11.51
C GLY A 17 31.30 -8.01 -12.04
N GLY A 18 30.31 -7.59 -11.27
CA GLY A 18 28.95 -7.39 -11.78
C GLY A 18 28.17 -8.67 -12.09
N GLN A 19 28.41 -9.73 -11.35
CA GLN A 19 27.47 -10.85 -11.34
C GLN A 19 26.25 -10.45 -10.51
N ASP A 20 25.08 -10.48 -11.16
CA ASP A 20 23.81 -10.25 -10.49
C ASP A 20 23.67 -11.23 -9.33
N ARG A 21 23.44 -10.71 -8.13
CA ARG A 21 23.06 -11.53 -6.99
C ARG A 21 21.65 -12.02 -7.26
N ASN A 22 21.47 -13.28 -7.55
CA ASN A 22 20.16 -13.94 -7.60
C ASN A 22 19.66 -14.18 -6.17
N LEU A 23 19.32 -13.09 -5.47
CA LEU A 23 18.70 -13.18 -4.15
C LEU A 23 17.21 -13.50 -4.29
N SER A 24 16.75 -14.47 -3.51
CA SER A 24 15.30 -14.69 -3.35
C SER A 24 14.63 -13.45 -2.74
N GLU A 25 13.33 -13.31 -2.92
CA GLU A 25 12.56 -12.20 -2.32
C GLU A 25 12.75 -12.12 -0.80
N ALA A 26 12.85 -13.27 -0.12
CA ALA A 26 13.10 -13.32 1.31
C ALA A 26 14.48 -12.78 1.70
N GLU A 27 15.54 -13.13 0.95
CA GLU A 27 16.87 -12.59 1.17
C GLU A 27 16.96 -11.11 0.83
N GLN A 28 16.29 -10.66 -0.22
CA GLN A 28 16.20 -9.23 -0.55
C GLN A 28 15.53 -8.43 0.59
N LEU A 29 14.40 -8.93 1.09
CA LEU A 29 13.71 -8.29 2.22
C LEU A 29 14.61 -8.26 3.46
N GLU A 30 15.28 -9.36 3.79
CA GLU A 30 16.17 -9.44 4.94
C GLU A 30 17.30 -8.40 4.87
N GLN A 31 17.87 -8.18 3.69
CA GLN A 31 18.91 -7.17 3.51
C GLN A 31 18.38 -5.75 3.67
N LEU A 32 17.18 -5.45 3.13
CA LEU A 32 16.57 -4.15 3.28
C LEU A 32 16.17 -3.90 4.75
N SER A 33 15.55 -4.87 5.39
CA SER A 33 15.14 -4.78 6.79
C SER A 33 16.34 -4.56 7.70
N TRP A 34 17.42 -5.29 7.48
CA TRP A 34 18.68 -5.08 8.21
C TRP A 34 19.19 -3.64 8.02
N TYR A 35 19.26 -3.15 6.77
CA TYR A 35 19.76 -1.80 6.48
C TYR A 35 18.87 -0.72 7.13
N ILE A 36 17.55 -0.84 7.01
CA ILE A 36 16.61 0.13 7.59
C ILE A 36 16.71 0.12 9.12
N ASN A 37 16.76 -1.04 9.74
CA ASN A 37 16.84 -1.16 11.20
C ASN A 37 18.16 -0.64 11.75
N GLU A 38 19.27 -0.84 11.05
CA GLU A 38 20.61 -0.38 11.49
C GLU A 38 20.80 1.13 11.30
N HIS A 39 20.35 1.67 10.16
CA HIS A 39 20.65 3.07 9.80
C HIS A 39 19.47 4.02 10.02
N HIS A 40 18.26 3.51 10.03
CA HIS A 40 17.01 4.26 10.13
C HIS A 40 15.99 3.56 11.02
N PRO A 41 16.32 3.20 12.27
CA PRO A 41 15.40 2.47 13.13
C PRO A 41 14.10 3.26 13.32
N MET A 42 12.97 2.52 13.37
CA MET A 42 11.68 3.14 13.59
C MET A 42 11.62 3.74 15.00
N PRO A 43 11.30 5.02 15.14
CA PRO A 43 11.21 5.67 16.45
C PRO A 43 9.98 5.18 17.22
N THR A 44 10.06 5.29 18.54
CA THR A 44 8.95 4.92 19.45
C THR A 44 7.94 6.05 19.65
N ALA A 45 8.39 7.32 19.52
CA ALA A 45 7.50 8.47 19.68
C ALA A 45 6.61 8.66 18.44
N PRO A 46 5.28 8.82 18.59
CA PRO A 46 4.34 8.90 17.47
C PRO A 46 4.67 10.01 16.44
N ALA A 47 5.05 11.19 16.90
CA ALA A 47 5.40 12.31 16.02
C ALA A 47 6.65 12.02 15.15
N ASP A 48 7.64 11.33 15.73
CA ASP A 48 8.86 10.95 15.02
C ASP A 48 8.58 9.78 14.06
N LYS A 49 7.63 8.89 14.42
CA LYS A 49 7.19 7.79 13.56
C LYS A 49 6.56 8.32 12.27
N ASP A 50 5.74 9.35 12.35
CA ASP A 50 5.14 9.98 11.18
C ASP A 50 6.20 10.55 10.22
N ALA A 51 7.17 11.30 10.73
CA ALA A 51 8.31 11.80 9.95
C ALA A 51 9.20 10.68 9.40
N TRP A 52 9.30 9.56 10.09
CA TRP A 52 10.00 8.36 9.64
C TRP A 52 9.28 7.70 8.47
N LEU A 53 7.95 7.54 8.55
CA LEU A 53 7.11 6.99 7.49
C LEU A 53 7.19 7.84 6.22
N ALA A 54 7.14 9.17 6.35
CA ALA A 54 7.27 10.08 5.22
C ALA A 54 8.56 9.91 4.42
N ARG A 55 9.65 9.52 5.08
CA ARG A 55 10.96 9.33 4.44
C ARG A 55 11.24 7.89 4.02
N LEU A 56 10.37 6.96 4.42
CA LEU A 56 10.62 5.54 4.23
C LEU A 56 10.71 5.14 2.74
N PRO A 57 9.86 5.65 1.82
CA PRO A 57 9.98 5.31 0.39
C PRO A 57 11.35 5.64 -0.21
N ASP A 58 11.88 6.84 0.08
CA ASP A 58 13.22 7.23 -0.37
C ASP A 58 14.32 6.35 0.23
N ARG A 59 14.18 6.01 1.51
CA ARG A 59 15.13 5.15 2.22
C ARG A 59 15.10 3.73 1.68
N LEU A 60 13.93 3.19 1.34
CA LEU A 60 13.80 1.87 0.72
C LEU A 60 14.41 1.86 -0.68
N THR A 61 14.18 2.90 -1.48
CA THR A 61 14.82 3.08 -2.78
C THR A 61 16.35 3.09 -2.63
N HIS A 62 16.87 3.88 -1.70
CA HIS A 62 18.30 3.97 -1.45
C HIS A 62 18.90 2.66 -0.92
N ALA A 63 18.23 2.02 0.03
CA ALA A 63 18.62 0.71 0.55
C ALA A 63 18.66 -0.35 -0.56
N ALA A 64 17.65 -0.38 -1.44
CA ALA A 64 17.61 -1.31 -2.56
C ALA A 64 18.80 -1.09 -3.53
N MET A 65 19.14 0.16 -3.84
CA MET A 65 20.32 0.49 -4.66
C MET A 65 21.62 -0.02 -4.03
N LEU A 66 21.79 0.16 -2.72
CA LEU A 66 23.00 -0.23 -2.01
C LEU A 66 23.11 -1.74 -1.80
N MET A 67 22.02 -2.37 -1.41
CA MET A 67 22.01 -3.75 -0.92
C MET A 67 21.73 -4.76 -2.02
N LEU A 68 20.90 -4.42 -3.00
CA LEU A 68 20.48 -5.35 -4.05
C LEU A 68 21.24 -5.14 -5.37
N GLY A 69 21.91 -4.00 -5.54
CA GLY A 69 22.71 -3.68 -6.71
C GLY A 69 21.91 -3.08 -7.87
N ALA A 70 22.61 -2.67 -8.93
CA ALA A 70 22.04 -1.90 -10.04
C ALA A 70 21.16 -2.71 -11.01
N ALA A 71 21.12 -4.03 -10.89
CA ALA A 71 20.34 -4.90 -11.78
C ALA A 71 18.87 -4.99 -11.40
N VAL A 72 18.49 -4.50 -10.23
CA VAL A 72 17.09 -4.48 -9.75
C VAL A 72 16.48 -3.11 -9.98
N ASP A 73 15.20 -3.07 -10.32
CA ASP A 73 14.46 -1.82 -10.35
C ASP A 73 14.15 -1.37 -8.92
N HIS A 74 14.71 -0.24 -8.54
CA HIS A 74 14.63 0.32 -7.19
C HIS A 74 13.47 1.29 -7.00
N ALA A 75 12.76 1.67 -8.07
CA ALA A 75 11.72 2.68 -7.99
C ALA A 75 10.53 2.20 -7.16
N MET A 76 10.22 2.92 -6.10
CA MET A 76 8.97 2.75 -5.37
C MET A 76 7.78 3.21 -6.24
N PRO A 77 6.59 2.59 -6.11
CA PRO A 77 5.44 3.00 -6.88
C PRO A 77 5.06 4.45 -6.59
N GLY A 78 4.87 5.23 -7.65
CA GLY A 78 4.29 6.57 -7.56
C GLY A 78 5.10 7.63 -6.80
N VAL A 79 6.37 7.37 -6.42
CA VAL A 79 7.17 8.33 -5.66
C VAL A 79 7.13 9.71 -6.31
N ALA A 80 6.52 10.66 -5.64
CA ALA A 80 6.34 12.06 -6.06
C ALA A 80 5.68 12.26 -7.44
N PHE A 81 5.01 11.23 -8.00
CA PHE A 81 4.44 11.31 -9.34
C PHE A 81 2.93 11.27 -9.32
N THR A 82 2.34 12.34 -9.84
CA THR A 82 0.95 12.39 -10.30
C THR A 82 0.86 12.14 -11.81
N GLN A 83 1.86 11.50 -12.39
CA GLN A 83 1.85 11.20 -13.82
C GLN A 83 0.68 10.28 -14.17
N GLY A 84 -0.13 10.67 -15.14
CA GLY A 84 -1.30 9.91 -15.58
C GLY A 84 -2.55 10.12 -14.74
N VAL A 85 -2.51 11.01 -13.75
CA VAL A 85 -3.67 11.45 -12.97
C VAL A 85 -3.75 12.97 -12.89
N GLU A 86 -4.97 13.48 -12.77
CA GLU A 86 -5.25 14.85 -12.33
C GLU A 86 -5.55 14.79 -10.83
N VAL A 87 -5.02 15.74 -10.07
CA VAL A 87 -5.24 15.85 -8.63
C VAL A 87 -6.13 17.03 -8.35
N GLN A 88 -7.24 16.79 -7.64
CA GLN A 88 -8.21 17.80 -7.25
C GLN A 88 -8.43 17.76 -5.75
N GLU A 89 -8.33 18.91 -5.09
CA GLU A 89 -8.76 19.03 -3.68
C GLU A 89 -10.28 19.10 -3.58
N LEU A 90 -10.83 18.45 -2.55
CA LEU A 90 -12.24 18.48 -2.16
C LEU A 90 -12.34 19.01 -0.73
N PRO A 91 -12.27 20.34 -0.52
CA PRO A 91 -12.18 20.94 0.82
C PRO A 91 -13.38 20.60 1.71
N GLU A 92 -14.58 20.46 1.15
CA GLU A 92 -15.81 20.12 1.88
C GLU A 92 -15.78 18.71 2.46
N LEU A 93 -14.95 17.81 1.88
CA LEU A 93 -14.72 16.45 2.36
C LEU A 93 -13.40 16.30 3.11
N ALA A 94 -12.57 17.35 3.17
CA ALA A 94 -11.19 17.28 3.63
C ALA A 94 -10.43 16.15 2.90
N ALA A 95 -10.56 16.10 1.58
CA ALA A 95 -10.11 14.99 0.74
C ALA A 95 -9.32 15.48 -0.47
N VAL A 96 -8.55 14.54 -1.04
CA VAL A 96 -7.87 14.70 -2.33
C VAL A 96 -8.41 13.66 -3.31
N MET A 97 -8.76 14.08 -4.51
CA MET A 97 -9.29 13.20 -5.55
C MET A 97 -8.25 13.02 -6.66
N PHE A 98 -8.00 11.77 -7.03
CA PHE A 98 -7.14 11.36 -8.12
C PHE A 98 -7.99 10.88 -9.29
N ILE A 99 -7.97 11.64 -10.39
CA ILE A 99 -8.74 11.37 -11.60
C ILE A 99 -7.78 10.83 -12.66
N PRO A 100 -7.90 9.56 -13.08
CA PRO A 100 -7.02 9.00 -14.08
C PRO A 100 -7.24 9.66 -15.45
N GLN A 101 -6.14 9.92 -16.19
CA GLN A 101 -6.24 10.44 -17.55
C GLN A 101 -6.90 9.45 -18.54
N GLN A 102 -6.86 8.16 -18.21
CA GLN A 102 -7.53 7.11 -18.94
C GLN A 102 -8.54 6.42 -18.01
N PRO A 103 -9.73 7.00 -17.81
CA PRO A 103 -10.75 6.41 -16.95
C PRO A 103 -11.27 5.10 -17.54
N ASN A 104 -11.65 4.17 -16.67
CA ASN A 104 -12.32 2.96 -17.11
C ASN A 104 -13.76 3.23 -17.55
N ASP A 105 -14.26 2.43 -18.49
CA ASP A 105 -15.60 2.61 -19.09
C ASP A 105 -16.75 2.32 -18.12
N ARG A 106 -16.47 1.76 -16.93
CA ARG A 106 -17.48 1.27 -15.98
C ARG A 106 -17.77 2.24 -14.86
N GLN A 107 -17.24 3.46 -14.90
CA GLN A 107 -17.45 4.49 -13.86
C GLN A 107 -17.19 3.94 -12.44
N ARG A 108 -16.02 3.32 -12.28
CA ARG A 108 -15.58 2.79 -10.99
C ARG A 108 -14.88 3.87 -10.20
N TRP A 109 -15.26 3.93 -8.94
CA TRP A 109 -14.67 4.85 -7.98
C TRP A 109 -14.16 4.08 -6.76
N ALA A 110 -13.22 4.66 -6.05
CA ALA A 110 -12.83 4.17 -4.74
C ALA A 110 -12.77 5.32 -3.74
N VAL A 111 -13.03 5.00 -2.48
CA VAL A 111 -12.77 5.87 -1.34
C VAL A 111 -11.67 5.24 -0.52
N SER A 112 -10.51 5.87 -0.53
CA SER A 112 -9.33 5.47 0.23
C SER A 112 -9.35 6.16 1.58
N LEU A 113 -9.02 5.42 2.63
CA LEU A 113 -8.95 5.94 3.99
C LEU A 113 -7.48 5.93 4.44
N SER A 114 -6.94 7.12 4.62
CA SER A 114 -5.57 7.28 5.12
C SER A 114 -5.49 7.06 6.63
N PRO A 115 -4.42 6.45 7.12
CA PRO A 115 -4.32 6.00 8.51
C PRO A 115 -3.97 7.12 9.50
N GLY A 116 -4.58 8.31 9.41
CA GLY A 116 -4.33 9.41 10.34
C GLY A 116 -2.90 9.98 10.30
N LEU A 117 -2.24 9.88 9.16
CA LEU A 117 -0.90 10.43 8.92
C LEU A 117 -0.95 11.96 8.82
N SER A 118 0.15 12.64 9.14
CA SER A 118 0.31 14.04 8.81
C SER A 118 0.30 14.27 7.30
N ALA A 119 0.07 15.51 6.86
CA ALA A 119 0.15 15.87 5.44
C ALA A 119 1.50 15.46 4.83
N PHE A 120 2.60 15.59 5.57
CA PHE A 120 3.93 15.21 5.09
C PHE A 120 4.06 13.69 4.86
N ALA A 121 3.54 12.86 5.75
CA ALA A 121 3.56 11.41 5.59
C ALA A 121 2.57 10.95 4.53
N LEU A 122 1.40 11.59 4.44
CA LEU A 122 0.44 11.34 3.35
C LEU A 122 1.08 11.59 1.99
N ASP A 123 1.64 12.78 1.77
CA ASP A 123 2.20 13.20 0.49
C ASP A 123 3.36 12.30 0.01
N ASN A 124 4.10 11.72 0.92
CA ASN A 124 5.30 10.95 0.58
C ASN A 124 5.14 9.43 0.67
N ALA A 125 4.26 8.93 1.53
CA ALA A 125 4.16 7.49 1.78
C ALA A 125 2.84 6.86 1.30
N TRP A 126 1.74 7.60 1.25
CA TRP A 126 0.44 7.03 0.92
C TRP A 126 -0.15 7.55 -0.39
N LEU A 127 -0.28 8.86 -0.57
CA LEU A 127 -0.88 9.43 -1.78
C LEU A 127 -0.19 9.00 -3.08
N PRO A 128 1.14 8.77 -3.12
CA PRO A 128 1.80 8.18 -4.29
C PRO A 128 1.28 6.78 -4.65
N GLU A 129 0.97 5.94 -3.66
CA GLU A 129 0.39 4.62 -3.90
C GLU A 129 -1.04 4.73 -4.44
N VAL A 130 -1.84 5.64 -3.88
CA VAL A 130 -3.22 5.93 -4.33
C VAL A 130 -3.22 6.44 -5.77
N ALA A 131 -2.34 7.40 -6.09
CA ALA A 131 -2.19 7.94 -7.44
C ALA A 131 -1.77 6.86 -8.44
N ALA A 132 -0.81 6.00 -8.07
CA ALA A 132 -0.39 4.90 -8.92
C ALA A 132 -1.52 3.89 -9.16
N ALA A 133 -2.29 3.55 -8.12
CA ALA A 133 -3.45 2.66 -8.25
C ALA A 133 -4.54 3.28 -9.14
N ALA A 134 -4.82 4.58 -9.01
CA ALA A 134 -5.78 5.29 -9.84
C ALA A 134 -5.37 5.26 -11.31
N ASN A 135 -4.10 5.59 -11.61
CA ASN A 135 -3.56 5.56 -12.96
C ASN A 135 -3.62 4.17 -13.60
N LEU A 136 -3.17 3.14 -12.87
CA LEU A 136 -3.11 1.77 -13.38
C LEU A 136 -4.50 1.13 -13.55
N SER A 137 -5.45 1.46 -12.68
CA SER A 137 -6.81 0.88 -12.73
C SER A 137 -7.77 1.64 -13.65
N GLY A 138 -7.51 2.90 -13.91
CA GLY A 138 -8.48 3.82 -14.51
C GLY A 138 -9.64 4.17 -13.57
N THR A 139 -9.50 3.94 -12.27
CA THR A 139 -10.50 4.21 -11.24
C THR A 139 -10.27 5.58 -10.61
N THR A 140 -11.29 6.42 -10.52
CA THR A 140 -11.20 7.67 -9.76
C THR A 140 -11.17 7.33 -8.27
N ILE A 141 -10.17 7.86 -7.54
CA ILE A 141 -10.00 7.57 -6.12
C ILE A 141 -10.07 8.86 -5.31
N ILE A 142 -10.93 8.90 -4.30
CA ILE A 142 -11.01 9.96 -3.30
C ILE A 142 -10.27 9.47 -2.06
N ASP A 143 -9.18 10.11 -1.68
CA ASP A 143 -8.48 9.83 -0.43
C ASP A 143 -8.96 10.79 0.66
N ILE A 144 -9.40 10.23 1.79
CA ILE A 144 -9.91 10.99 2.91
C ILE A 144 -9.06 10.75 4.15
N SER A 145 -8.72 11.83 4.86
CA SER A 145 -7.97 11.78 6.11
C SER A 145 -8.87 11.69 7.36
N ASP A 146 -10.15 12.08 7.23
CA ASP A 146 -11.16 12.00 8.29
C ASP A 146 -12.16 10.88 7.99
N PRO A 147 -12.09 9.72 8.68
CA PRO A 147 -12.99 8.59 8.43
C PRO A 147 -14.48 8.95 8.59
N SER A 148 -14.82 9.97 9.38
CA SER A 148 -16.21 10.43 9.53
C SER A 148 -16.80 10.96 8.23
N LYS A 149 -15.99 11.35 7.27
CA LYS A 149 -16.37 11.83 5.93
C LYS A 149 -16.54 10.72 4.90
N ALA A 150 -16.22 9.47 5.24
CA ALA A 150 -16.21 8.38 4.28
C ALA A 150 -17.57 8.14 3.62
N ALA A 151 -18.65 8.14 4.38
CA ALA A 151 -20.01 8.00 3.83
C ALA A 151 -20.35 9.14 2.87
N SER A 152 -20.00 10.38 3.21
CA SER A 152 -20.21 11.54 2.34
C SER A 152 -19.36 11.49 1.07
N ALA A 153 -18.15 10.94 1.13
CA ALA A 153 -17.32 10.72 -0.05
C ALA A 153 -17.94 9.66 -0.99
N ILE A 154 -18.53 8.60 -0.44
CA ILE A 154 -19.28 7.60 -1.22
C ILE A 154 -20.51 8.24 -1.89
N GLU A 155 -21.28 9.03 -1.14
CA GLU A 155 -22.43 9.77 -1.69
C GLU A 155 -22.00 10.73 -2.81
N TYR A 156 -20.89 11.45 -2.61
CA TYR A 156 -20.32 12.31 -3.65
C TYR A 156 -19.96 11.51 -4.90
N ALA A 157 -19.24 10.39 -4.76
CA ALA A 157 -18.90 9.53 -5.89
C ALA A 157 -20.16 9.05 -6.65
N ARG A 158 -21.20 8.62 -5.92
CA ARG A 158 -22.47 8.21 -6.51
C ARG A 158 -23.16 9.37 -7.24
N ALA A 159 -23.14 10.58 -6.69
CA ALA A 159 -23.68 11.78 -7.33
C ALA A 159 -22.92 12.17 -8.61
N GLN A 160 -21.63 11.85 -8.69
CA GLN A 160 -20.81 11.99 -9.91
C GLN A 160 -21.02 10.85 -10.92
N GLY A 161 -21.92 9.91 -10.64
CA GLY A 161 -22.27 8.83 -11.55
C GLY A 161 -21.52 7.52 -11.31
N ALA A 162 -20.83 7.36 -10.18
CA ALA A 162 -20.17 6.09 -9.84
C ALA A 162 -21.19 4.93 -9.82
N GLN A 163 -20.95 3.91 -10.66
CA GLN A 163 -21.76 2.70 -10.68
C GLN A 163 -21.24 1.69 -9.64
N HIS A 164 -19.93 1.68 -9.40
CA HIS A 164 -19.28 0.83 -8.41
C HIS A 164 -18.37 1.68 -7.53
N VAL A 165 -18.44 1.48 -6.22
CA VAL A 165 -17.59 2.16 -5.24
C VAL A 165 -16.90 1.13 -4.36
N THR A 166 -15.57 1.19 -4.32
CA THR A 166 -14.73 0.37 -3.45
C THR A 166 -14.29 1.21 -2.24
N ALA A 167 -14.37 0.68 -1.02
CA ALA A 167 -13.64 1.26 0.11
C ALA A 167 -12.25 0.62 0.19
N TRP A 168 -11.23 1.44 0.38
CA TRP A 168 -9.85 1.00 0.52
C TRP A 168 -9.28 1.44 1.88
N GLY A 169 -9.17 0.49 2.80
CA GLY A 169 -8.57 0.71 4.12
C GLY A 169 -7.15 0.20 4.19
N THR A 170 -6.26 0.96 4.84
CA THR A 170 -4.90 0.53 5.10
C THR A 170 -4.57 0.61 6.59
N ALA A 171 -3.81 -0.34 7.11
CA ALA A 171 -3.45 -0.44 8.51
C ALA A 171 -4.68 -0.23 9.44
N GLU A 172 -4.64 0.72 10.35
CA GLU A 172 -5.69 0.99 11.33
C GLU A 172 -7.02 1.42 10.69
N SER A 173 -7.01 2.07 9.51
CA SER A 173 -8.23 2.48 8.81
C SER A 173 -8.99 1.31 8.16
N ALA A 174 -8.44 0.10 8.20
CA ALA A 174 -9.14 -1.08 7.72
C ALA A 174 -10.47 -1.33 8.45
N ALA A 175 -10.54 -1.02 9.74
CA ALA A 175 -11.77 -1.14 10.53
C ALA A 175 -12.85 -0.15 10.04
N ASP A 176 -12.44 1.11 9.76
CA ASP A 176 -13.33 2.12 9.22
C ASP A 176 -13.85 1.73 7.84
N ALA A 177 -12.97 1.24 6.96
CA ALA A 177 -13.36 0.74 5.64
C ALA A 177 -14.36 -0.42 5.72
N CYS A 178 -14.17 -1.34 6.65
CA CYS A 178 -15.10 -2.44 6.90
C CYS A 178 -16.49 -1.95 7.34
N SER A 179 -16.56 -0.88 8.13
CA SER A 179 -17.83 -0.31 8.60
C SER A 179 -18.69 0.24 7.45
N LEU A 180 -18.08 0.54 6.32
CA LEU A 180 -18.74 1.03 5.09
C LEU A 180 -19.36 -0.10 4.25
N ALA A 181 -19.21 -1.37 4.62
CA ALA A 181 -19.69 -2.51 3.83
C ALA A 181 -21.13 -2.37 3.31
N PRO A 182 -22.11 -1.82 4.05
CA PRO A 182 -23.47 -1.62 3.53
C PRO A 182 -23.61 -0.55 2.43
N LEU A 183 -22.60 0.28 2.20
CA LEU A 183 -22.63 1.43 1.30
C LEU A 183 -21.80 1.22 0.02
N ILE A 184 -21.01 0.15 -0.03
CA ILE A 184 -20.02 -0.11 -1.07
C ILE A 184 -20.27 -1.42 -1.81
N ASP A 185 -19.64 -1.57 -2.96
CA ASP A 185 -19.72 -2.77 -3.80
C ASP A 185 -18.52 -3.69 -3.58
N ALA A 186 -17.37 -3.13 -3.18
CA ALA A 186 -16.14 -3.87 -2.96
C ALA A 186 -15.31 -3.27 -1.81
N LEU A 187 -14.41 -4.10 -1.25
CA LEU A 187 -13.55 -3.76 -0.13
C LEU A 187 -12.11 -4.19 -0.43
N LEU A 188 -11.18 -3.26 -0.34
CA LEU A 188 -9.74 -3.50 -0.42
C LEU A 188 -9.10 -3.18 0.93
N LEU A 189 -8.40 -4.15 1.50
CA LEU A 189 -7.71 -4.02 2.77
C LEU A 189 -6.21 -4.25 2.58
N THR A 190 -5.39 -3.28 2.93
CA THR A 190 -3.94 -3.37 2.82
C THR A 190 -3.32 -3.37 4.21
N ARG A 191 -2.63 -4.45 4.58
CA ARG A 191 -1.97 -4.61 5.90
C ARG A 191 -2.93 -4.28 7.05
N PRO A 192 -4.14 -4.87 7.10
CA PRO A 192 -5.17 -4.45 8.03
C PRO A 192 -4.75 -4.64 9.49
N VAL A 193 -4.99 -3.62 10.31
CA VAL A 193 -4.80 -3.65 11.77
C VAL A 193 -6.15 -3.33 12.40
N TYR A 194 -6.88 -4.36 12.84
CA TYR A 194 -8.20 -4.19 13.47
C TYR A 194 -8.56 -5.35 14.39
N ALA A 195 -9.49 -5.11 15.29
CA ALA A 195 -10.08 -6.18 16.09
C ALA A 195 -11.11 -6.93 15.25
N PRO A 196 -11.00 -8.27 15.09
CA PRO A 196 -11.93 -9.07 14.28
C PRO A 196 -13.39 -8.87 14.63
N ASP A 197 -13.71 -8.67 15.93
CA ASP A 197 -15.07 -8.54 16.45
C ASP A 197 -15.82 -7.30 15.91
N ALA A 198 -15.10 -6.21 15.56
CA ALA A 198 -15.71 -5.00 15.02
C ALA A 198 -16.34 -5.22 13.64
N PHE A 199 -15.82 -6.19 12.89
CA PHE A 199 -16.29 -6.51 11.55
C PHE A 199 -17.45 -7.51 11.56
N ILE A 200 -17.43 -8.49 12.46
CA ILE A 200 -18.48 -9.52 12.57
C ILE A 200 -19.84 -8.90 12.87
N ALA A 201 -19.86 -7.82 13.66
CA ALA A 201 -21.09 -7.14 14.04
C ALA A 201 -21.77 -6.42 12.86
N SER A 202 -21.02 -5.97 11.85
CA SER A 202 -21.54 -5.25 10.68
C SER A 202 -21.91 -6.18 9.50
N ALA A 203 -21.41 -7.41 9.49
CA ALA A 203 -21.50 -8.32 8.34
C ALA A 203 -22.71 -9.27 8.38
N THR A 204 -23.78 -8.93 9.08
CA THR A 204 -24.99 -9.77 9.12
C THR A 204 -25.77 -9.67 7.79
N GLY A 205 -25.23 -10.28 6.73
CA GLY A 205 -26.00 -10.58 5.52
C GLY A 205 -25.32 -10.28 4.19
N PHE A 206 -24.70 -9.13 3.99
CA PHE A 206 -24.04 -8.76 2.75
C PHE A 206 -22.53 -8.61 2.96
N TRP A 207 -21.76 -9.33 2.17
CA TRP A 207 -20.31 -9.23 2.14
C TRP A 207 -19.90 -8.72 0.75
N PRO A 208 -19.29 -7.52 0.64
CA PRO A 208 -18.83 -7.03 -0.65
C PRO A 208 -17.68 -7.90 -1.20
N ALA A 209 -17.46 -7.85 -2.51
CA ALA A 209 -16.27 -8.43 -3.09
C ALA A 209 -15.03 -7.88 -2.37
N THR A 210 -14.18 -8.75 -1.83
CA THR A 210 -13.09 -8.30 -0.93
C THR A 210 -11.74 -8.82 -1.39
N MET A 211 -10.73 -7.95 -1.38
CA MET A 211 -9.32 -8.33 -1.43
C MET A 211 -8.61 -7.93 -0.16
N ILE A 212 -7.76 -8.81 0.37
CA ILE A 212 -6.92 -8.56 1.53
C ILE A 212 -5.45 -8.75 1.12
N GLN A 213 -4.61 -7.77 1.42
CA GLN A 213 -3.19 -7.75 1.13
C GLN A 213 -2.38 -7.85 2.42
N HIS A 214 -1.60 -8.92 2.59
CA HIS A 214 -0.77 -9.19 3.77
C HIS A 214 0.72 -9.26 3.44
N GLY A 215 1.55 -8.79 4.37
CA GLY A 215 2.96 -9.14 4.41
C GLY A 215 3.15 -10.52 5.08
N ILE A 216 3.96 -11.41 4.49
CA ILE A 216 4.24 -12.73 5.06
C ILE A 216 5.02 -12.61 6.39
N ARG A 217 5.87 -11.56 6.51
CA ARG A 217 6.62 -11.24 7.73
C ARG A 217 6.03 -10.06 8.51
N ASP A 218 4.77 -9.72 8.26
CA ASP A 218 4.06 -8.65 8.96
C ASP A 218 3.46 -9.23 10.25
N ASP A 219 4.05 -8.86 11.38
CA ASP A 219 3.61 -9.27 12.72
C ASP A 219 2.66 -8.26 13.39
N VAL A 220 2.37 -7.15 12.71
CA VAL A 220 1.45 -6.09 13.18
C VAL A 220 0.06 -6.27 12.57
N ALA A 221 -0.01 -6.64 11.29
CA ALA A 221 -1.27 -6.82 10.61
C ALA A 221 -2.10 -7.97 11.22
N THR A 222 -3.39 -7.76 11.28
CA THR A 222 -4.34 -8.74 11.81
C THR A 222 -4.66 -9.78 10.74
N ARG A 223 -4.48 -11.05 11.08
CA ARG A 223 -4.95 -12.19 10.27
C ARG A 223 -6.35 -12.58 10.75
N TRP A 224 -7.28 -12.68 9.83
CA TRP A 224 -8.66 -13.02 10.16
C TRP A 224 -9.19 -14.12 9.24
N GLU A 225 -9.12 -15.35 9.70
CA GLU A 225 -9.44 -16.54 8.93
C GLU A 225 -10.85 -16.53 8.31
N GLU A 226 -11.87 -16.03 9.03
CA GLU A 226 -13.24 -16.02 8.52
C GLU A 226 -13.43 -15.00 7.36
N ALA A 227 -12.71 -13.88 7.41
CA ALA A 227 -12.68 -12.93 6.30
C ALA A 227 -11.88 -13.48 5.12
N GLU A 228 -10.74 -14.09 5.40
CA GLU A 228 -9.85 -14.66 4.39
C GLU A 228 -10.52 -15.79 3.59
N LYS A 229 -11.41 -16.57 4.19
CA LYS A 229 -12.23 -17.59 3.50
C LYS A 229 -13.20 -17.01 2.46
N ARG A 230 -13.53 -15.72 2.57
CA ARG A 230 -14.51 -15.02 1.70
C ARG A 230 -13.88 -13.98 0.81
N ALA A 231 -12.57 -13.79 0.91
CA ALA A 231 -11.82 -12.76 0.22
C ALA A 231 -10.79 -13.37 -0.75
N THR A 232 -10.36 -12.58 -1.72
CA THR A 232 -9.13 -12.84 -2.43
C THR A 232 -7.97 -12.39 -1.55
N VAL A 233 -7.15 -13.31 -1.06
CA VAL A 233 -5.97 -12.98 -0.27
C VAL A 233 -4.75 -12.90 -1.18
N ARG A 234 -3.96 -11.84 -1.02
CA ARG A 234 -2.64 -11.66 -1.65
C ARG A 234 -1.58 -11.55 -0.56
N GLU A 235 -0.57 -12.37 -0.67
CA GLU A 235 0.54 -12.40 0.27
C GLU A 235 1.84 -11.98 -0.43
N TYR A 236 2.61 -11.13 0.26
CA TYR A 236 3.84 -10.54 -0.28
C TYR A 236 4.98 -10.77 0.69
N MET A 237 6.19 -10.94 0.18
CA MET A 237 7.39 -10.98 1.01
C MET A 237 7.70 -9.57 1.54
N ALA A 238 7.00 -9.19 2.61
CA ALA A 238 7.03 -7.87 3.22
C ALA A 238 6.85 -7.96 4.74
N GLU A 239 7.42 -7.02 5.46
CA GLU A 239 7.07 -6.65 6.83
C GLU A 239 5.97 -5.58 6.80
N HIS A 240 5.55 -5.09 7.97
CA HIS A 240 4.47 -4.07 8.04
C HIS A 240 4.81 -2.79 7.25
N HIS A 241 6.04 -2.31 7.37
CA HIS A 241 6.50 -1.09 6.73
C HIS A 241 7.62 -1.31 5.71
N VAL A 242 8.38 -2.40 5.82
CA VAL A 242 9.53 -2.66 4.97
C VAL A 242 9.19 -3.69 3.90
N LEU A 243 9.44 -3.33 2.65
CA LEU A 243 9.25 -4.18 1.49
C LEU A 243 10.20 -3.73 0.37
N THR A 244 10.51 -4.62 -0.54
CA THR A 244 11.31 -4.25 -1.71
C THR A 244 10.50 -3.39 -2.68
N PRO A 245 11.12 -2.52 -3.48
CA PRO A 245 10.43 -1.76 -4.52
C PRO A 245 9.64 -2.63 -5.51
N ALA A 246 10.16 -3.80 -5.86
CA ALA A 246 9.47 -4.76 -6.72
C ALA A 246 8.17 -5.25 -6.09
N VAL A 247 8.20 -5.64 -4.82
CA VAL A 247 7.04 -6.08 -4.05
C VAL A 247 6.04 -4.94 -3.85
N ALA A 248 6.51 -3.71 -3.61
CA ALA A 248 5.65 -2.54 -3.51
C ALA A 248 4.86 -2.31 -4.81
N ARG A 249 5.53 -2.40 -5.96
CA ARG A 249 4.86 -2.28 -7.27
C ARG A 249 3.87 -3.42 -7.52
N GLN A 250 4.23 -4.66 -7.20
CA GLN A 250 3.33 -5.80 -7.34
C GLN A 250 2.06 -5.61 -6.51
N ARG A 251 2.20 -5.17 -5.27
CA ARG A 251 1.06 -4.89 -4.38
C ARG A 251 0.11 -3.85 -4.98
N ILE A 252 0.64 -2.77 -5.55
CA ILE A 252 -0.17 -1.73 -6.19
C ILE A 252 -0.78 -2.21 -7.51
N GLN A 253 -0.08 -3.03 -8.29
CA GLN A 253 -0.63 -3.66 -9.49
C GLN A 253 -1.83 -4.55 -9.16
N ASP A 254 -1.72 -5.39 -8.12
CA ASP A 254 -2.80 -6.24 -7.65
C ASP A 254 -3.99 -5.41 -7.12
N ALA A 255 -3.73 -4.32 -6.39
CA ALA A 255 -4.76 -3.37 -5.98
C ALA A 255 -5.47 -2.75 -7.19
N ALA A 256 -4.72 -2.29 -8.18
CA ALA A 256 -5.28 -1.71 -9.40
C ALA A 256 -6.08 -2.72 -10.22
N GLU A 257 -5.62 -3.96 -10.32
CA GLU A 257 -6.36 -5.04 -10.98
C GLU A 257 -7.69 -5.31 -10.28
N PHE A 258 -7.69 -5.38 -8.95
CA PHE A 258 -8.90 -5.53 -8.16
C PHE A 258 -9.86 -4.36 -8.41
N LEU A 259 -9.40 -3.11 -8.24
CA LEU A 259 -10.21 -1.91 -8.48
C LEU A 259 -10.82 -1.85 -9.89
N ARG A 260 -10.12 -2.41 -10.87
CA ARG A 260 -10.61 -2.48 -12.26
C ARG A 260 -11.60 -3.62 -12.49
N SER A 261 -11.55 -4.69 -11.72
CA SER A 261 -12.33 -5.91 -11.94
C SER A 261 -13.70 -5.90 -11.27
N VAL A 262 -13.84 -5.20 -10.15
CA VAL A 262 -15.05 -5.18 -9.31
C VAL A 262 -16.05 -4.11 -9.70
#